data_4570ff1af9426ca7241c3f117e91c775
#
_entry.id   4570ff1af9426ca7241c3f117e91c775
#
_cell.length_a   1.000
_cell.length_b   1.000
_cell.length_c   1.000
_cell.angle_alpha   90.00
_cell.angle_beta   90.00
_cell.angle_gamma   90.00
#
_symmetry.space_group_name_H-M   'P 1'
#
loop_
_entity.id
_entity.type
_entity.pdbx_description
1 polymer ?
#
loop_
_entity_poly.entity_id
_entity_poly.type
_entity_poly.pdbx_seq_one_letter_code
_entity_poly.pdbx_strand_id
1 'polypeptide(L)'
;MRKTKIVCTLGPSTDNEEVLRQMMLEGMNVARCNFSHGTYEDHKKRMDMVKKLRKEVGRPVAILLDTKGPEVRVKNFKEGKVILEEGQLFTLTADEVEGTKDKVSVTYNRLYEDLEVGMRVLIDDGLIEMKVEKNDIVCRVINGGVVSNHKGVNVPDVDLSMPYISDKDREDILFGIEQDVDFIAASFVQKKEDILQLRKLLEKNGGEDIKIISKIENAQGVANIVEVSDGIMVARGDMGVEIPYEEVPVIQKKIIKKVYRAGKQVITATQMLESMIKNPRPTRAETTDVANAVYDGTSAIMLSGETAAGSYPVEAVKTMVRIAERTEQDVDYRKRFFLFEREANPDITDAICHATCTTALDLNATAIVTVTKSGRSARMVSSYRPKSDIISCATTEKVCRQLSLAWGVTPLVIKEEKDAYALFDKAIMAAEKKGFLKKGDLTVITSGVPIGCSGTTNMIKVQIV
;
A
#
# COMPACT_ATOMS: atom_id res chain seq x y z
N MET A 1 5.71 -12.45 17.27
CA MET A 1 5.15 -11.14 16.83
C MET A 1 4.46 -11.32 15.48
N ARG A 2 3.31 -10.61 15.23
CA ARG A 2 2.65 -10.65 13.91
C ARG A 2 3.58 -10.09 12.83
N LYS A 3 3.68 -10.79 11.71
CA LYS A 3 4.60 -10.43 10.60
C LYS A 3 3.91 -9.57 9.53
N THR A 4 2.70 -9.94 9.12
CA THR A 4 1.90 -9.17 8.13
C THR A 4 1.40 -7.86 8.74
N LYS A 5 1.62 -6.74 8.08
CA LYS A 5 1.25 -5.41 8.57
C LYS A 5 -0.20 -5.08 8.22
N ILE A 6 -0.79 -4.09 8.93
CA ILE A 6 -2.16 -3.65 8.67
C ILE A 6 -2.14 -2.16 8.37
N VAL A 7 -2.71 -1.81 7.22
CA VAL A 7 -3.01 -0.45 6.78
C VAL A 7 -4.48 -0.18 7.05
N CYS A 8 -4.81 0.92 7.72
CA CYS A 8 -6.19 1.31 8.00
C CYS A 8 -6.48 2.68 7.39
N THR A 9 -7.56 2.78 6.62
CA THR A 9 -8.00 4.06 6.08
C THR A 9 -8.72 4.85 7.17
N LEU A 10 -8.32 6.11 7.31
CA LEU A 10 -8.94 7.05 8.23
C LEU A 10 -10.13 7.74 7.55
N GLY A 11 -11.16 8.01 8.33
CA GLY A 11 -12.37 8.68 7.89
C GLY A 11 -13.27 9.03 9.09
N PRO A 12 -14.55 9.35 8.87
CA PRO A 12 -15.46 9.75 9.94
C PRO A 12 -15.51 8.80 11.14
N SER A 13 -15.42 7.48 10.92
CA SER A 13 -15.45 6.48 12.01
C SER A 13 -14.19 6.51 12.89
N THR A 14 -13.10 7.14 12.43
CA THR A 14 -11.84 7.26 13.16
C THR A 14 -11.57 8.68 13.68
N ASP A 15 -12.53 9.61 13.57
CA ASP A 15 -12.41 10.98 14.08
C ASP A 15 -12.48 11.06 15.62
N ASN A 16 -12.83 9.94 16.27
CA ASN A 16 -12.78 9.76 17.71
C ASN A 16 -11.39 9.31 18.14
N GLU A 17 -10.75 10.09 19.04
CA GLU A 17 -9.38 9.82 19.51
C GLU A 17 -9.24 8.44 20.18
N GLU A 18 -10.24 8.01 20.97
CA GLU A 18 -10.18 6.70 21.64
C GLU A 18 -10.29 5.54 20.64
N VAL A 19 -11.15 5.65 19.63
CA VAL A 19 -11.26 4.65 18.55
C VAL A 19 -9.90 4.51 17.84
N LEU A 20 -9.28 5.62 17.45
CA LEU A 20 -7.99 5.61 16.78
C LEU A 20 -6.88 5.04 17.67
N ARG A 21 -6.88 5.39 18.98
CA ARG A 21 -5.97 4.84 19.98
C ARG A 21 -6.11 3.31 20.08
N GLN A 22 -7.33 2.81 20.19
CA GLN A 22 -7.61 1.37 20.23
C GLN A 22 -7.15 0.68 18.94
N MET A 23 -7.41 1.23 17.77
CA MET A 23 -6.91 0.66 16.50
C MET A 23 -5.38 0.55 16.48
N MET A 24 -4.66 1.56 16.99
CA MET A 24 -3.19 1.49 17.12
C MET A 24 -2.76 0.39 18.08
N LEU A 25 -3.40 0.27 19.24
CA LEU A 25 -3.09 -0.75 20.25
C LEU A 25 -3.42 -2.16 19.74
N GLU A 26 -4.49 -2.32 18.97
CA GLU A 26 -4.90 -3.61 18.41
C GLU A 26 -4.07 -4.04 17.20
N GLY A 27 -3.30 -3.13 16.58
CA GLY A 27 -2.32 -3.56 15.60
C GLY A 27 -2.27 -2.81 14.28
N MET A 28 -2.87 -1.64 14.18
CA MET A 28 -2.68 -0.75 13.04
C MET A 28 -1.20 -0.34 12.92
N ASN A 29 -0.63 -0.49 11.73
CA ASN A 29 0.76 -0.14 11.43
C ASN A 29 0.89 1.12 10.59
N VAL A 30 -0.09 1.37 9.70
CA VAL A 30 -0.10 2.50 8.79
C VAL A 30 -1.49 3.11 8.76
N ALA A 31 -1.56 4.42 8.91
CA ALA A 31 -2.75 5.23 8.76
C ALA A 31 -2.81 5.78 7.32
N ARG A 32 -3.81 5.35 6.52
CA ARG A 32 -4.03 5.81 5.15
C ARG A 32 -5.02 6.98 5.15
N CYS A 33 -4.65 8.08 4.51
CA CYS A 33 -5.52 9.23 4.22
C CYS A 33 -5.83 9.23 2.72
N ASN A 34 -7.10 9.01 2.34
CA ASN A 34 -7.53 8.98 0.95
C ASN A 34 -7.97 10.36 0.49
N PHE A 35 -7.17 11.01 -0.36
CA PHE A 35 -7.38 12.37 -0.86
C PHE A 35 -8.41 12.47 -1.99
N SER A 36 -9.01 11.34 -2.38
CA SER A 36 -10.22 11.37 -3.22
C SER A 36 -11.45 11.90 -2.46
N HIS A 37 -11.39 11.97 -1.12
CA HIS A 37 -12.50 12.38 -0.25
C HIS A 37 -12.01 13.27 0.89
N GLY A 38 -12.88 14.15 1.38
CA GLY A 38 -12.59 15.04 2.52
C GLY A 38 -11.87 16.32 2.12
N THR A 39 -11.66 17.18 3.11
CA THR A 39 -10.96 18.46 2.97
C THR A 39 -9.55 18.41 3.55
N TYR A 40 -8.72 19.39 3.25
CA TYR A 40 -7.39 19.50 3.87
C TYR A 40 -7.46 19.65 5.40
N GLU A 41 -8.48 20.33 5.92
CA GLU A 41 -8.71 20.47 7.35
C GLU A 41 -9.01 19.11 8.00
N ASP A 42 -9.84 18.27 7.38
CA ASP A 42 -10.16 16.93 7.85
C ASP A 42 -8.91 16.05 7.88
N HIS A 43 -8.16 16.06 6.80
CA HIS A 43 -6.92 15.28 6.70
C HIS A 43 -5.89 15.74 7.71
N LYS A 44 -5.70 17.07 7.85
CA LYS A 44 -4.76 17.62 8.84
C LYS A 44 -5.14 17.20 10.26
N LYS A 45 -6.40 17.32 10.63
CA LYS A 45 -6.90 16.91 11.95
C LYS A 45 -6.60 15.44 12.24
N ARG A 46 -6.88 14.55 11.29
CA ARG A 46 -6.60 13.10 11.41
C ARG A 46 -5.10 12.82 11.49
N MET A 47 -4.28 13.44 10.65
CA MET A 47 -2.82 13.30 10.68
C MET A 47 -2.22 13.79 12.01
N ASP A 48 -2.66 14.94 12.52
CA ASP A 48 -2.20 15.48 13.79
C ASP A 48 -2.59 14.56 14.96
N MET A 49 -3.78 13.96 14.92
CA MET A 49 -4.21 12.95 15.90
C MET A 49 -3.32 11.70 15.83
N VAL A 50 -2.98 11.19 14.64
CA VAL A 50 -2.03 10.08 14.49
C VAL A 50 -0.66 10.46 15.06
N LYS A 51 -0.14 11.65 14.76
CA LYS A 51 1.15 12.13 15.25
C LYS A 51 1.19 12.25 16.79
N LYS A 52 0.09 12.68 17.41
CA LYS A 52 -0.08 12.71 18.86
C LYS A 52 -0.11 11.30 19.44
N LEU A 53 -1.04 10.49 18.99
CA LEU A 53 -1.32 9.17 19.57
C LEU A 53 -0.16 8.18 19.42
N ARG A 54 0.54 8.16 18.27
CA ARG A 54 1.70 7.26 18.08
C ARG A 54 2.82 7.50 19.10
N LYS A 55 2.99 8.76 19.57
CA LYS A 55 3.96 9.09 20.64
C LYS A 55 3.46 8.57 21.99
N GLU A 56 2.19 8.76 22.30
CA GLU A 56 1.59 8.32 23.56
C GLU A 56 1.57 6.80 23.71
N VAL A 57 1.20 6.08 22.64
CA VAL A 57 1.19 4.60 22.66
C VAL A 57 2.57 3.98 22.42
N GLY A 58 3.57 4.79 22.05
CA GLY A 58 4.94 4.33 21.81
C GLY A 58 5.09 3.39 20.61
N ARG A 59 4.23 3.53 19.58
CA ARG A 59 4.26 2.73 18.35
C ARG A 59 4.53 3.62 17.14
N PRO A 60 5.45 3.27 16.24
CA PRO A 60 5.81 4.08 15.08
C PRO A 60 4.79 3.89 13.92
N VAL A 61 3.54 4.31 14.13
CA VAL A 61 2.51 4.26 13.09
C VAL A 61 2.84 5.27 11.99
N ALA A 62 2.96 4.77 10.76
CA ALA A 62 3.24 5.60 9.59
C ALA A 62 1.98 6.27 9.04
N ILE A 63 2.16 7.37 8.29
CA ILE A 63 1.10 8.05 7.55
C ILE A 63 1.33 7.85 6.06
N LEU A 64 0.30 7.37 5.36
CA LEU A 64 0.27 7.18 3.93
C LEU A 64 -0.79 8.09 3.33
N LEU A 65 -0.37 9.01 2.46
CA LEU A 65 -1.24 9.83 1.63
C LEU A 65 -1.54 9.06 0.33
N ASP A 66 -2.81 8.83 0.02
CA ASP A 66 -3.25 8.17 -1.21
C ASP A 66 -3.85 9.22 -2.14
N THR A 67 -3.20 9.44 -3.30
CA THR A 67 -3.59 10.47 -4.27
C THR A 67 -4.85 10.07 -5.03
N LYS A 68 -5.55 11.05 -5.56
CA LYS A 68 -6.70 10.79 -6.42
C LYS A 68 -6.26 10.17 -7.77
N GLY A 69 -5.22 10.72 -8.36
CA GLY A 69 -4.70 10.32 -9.68
C GLY A 69 -5.53 10.84 -10.86
N PRO A 70 -5.09 10.54 -12.09
CA PRO A 70 -5.75 10.97 -13.33
C PRO A 70 -7.01 10.14 -13.57
N GLU A 71 -8.14 10.64 -13.09
CA GLU A 71 -9.44 9.97 -13.12
C GLU A 71 -10.42 10.72 -14.01
N VAL A 72 -11.10 9.99 -14.89
CA VAL A 72 -12.21 10.52 -15.70
C VAL A 72 -13.52 10.26 -14.96
N ARG A 73 -14.39 11.27 -14.87
CA ARG A 73 -15.72 11.15 -14.27
C ARG A 73 -16.79 11.80 -15.15
N VAL A 74 -18.02 11.28 -15.09
CA VAL A 74 -19.19 12.02 -15.56
C VAL A 74 -19.45 13.22 -14.63
N LYS A 75 -19.95 14.33 -15.19
CA LYS A 75 -20.33 15.52 -14.42
C LYS A 75 -21.77 15.37 -13.88
N ASN A 76 -22.47 16.49 -13.75
CA ASN A 76 -23.79 16.52 -13.13
C ASN A 76 -24.90 16.14 -14.12
N PHE A 77 -25.84 15.35 -13.66
CA PHE A 77 -27.13 15.12 -14.31
C PHE A 77 -28.17 16.10 -13.75
N LYS A 78 -29.09 16.54 -14.61
CA LYS A 78 -30.18 17.49 -14.24
C LYS A 78 -31.00 17.04 -13.04
N GLU A 79 -31.28 15.74 -12.96
CA GLU A 79 -32.06 15.12 -11.88
C GLU A 79 -31.17 14.37 -10.87
N GLY A 80 -29.86 14.62 -10.87
CA GLY A 80 -28.88 13.97 -10.01
C GLY A 80 -28.53 12.54 -10.43
N LYS A 81 -29.36 11.89 -11.23
CA LYS A 81 -29.17 10.54 -11.79
C LYS A 81 -30.01 10.30 -13.01
N VAL A 82 -29.62 9.32 -13.81
CA VAL A 82 -30.40 8.81 -14.96
C VAL A 82 -30.41 7.28 -14.96
N ILE A 83 -31.36 6.70 -15.65
CA ILE A 83 -31.39 5.26 -15.94
C ILE A 83 -31.04 5.11 -17.41
N LEU A 84 -29.97 4.33 -17.68
CA LEU A 84 -29.60 3.93 -19.04
C LEU A 84 -30.16 2.56 -19.33
N GLU A 85 -30.76 2.40 -20.51
CA GLU A 85 -31.37 1.14 -20.98
C GLU A 85 -30.41 0.42 -21.94
N GLU A 86 -30.42 -0.91 -21.91
CA GLU A 86 -29.68 -1.72 -22.87
C GLU A 86 -30.05 -1.37 -24.30
N GLY A 87 -29.07 -1.25 -25.18
CA GLY A 87 -29.26 -0.91 -26.60
C GLY A 87 -29.44 0.57 -26.92
N GLN A 88 -29.65 1.47 -25.92
CA GLN A 88 -29.75 2.89 -26.20
C GLN A 88 -28.40 3.50 -26.59
N LEU A 89 -28.43 4.62 -27.29
CA LEU A 89 -27.27 5.46 -27.53
C LEU A 89 -27.11 6.48 -26.39
N PHE A 90 -25.87 6.65 -25.91
CA PHE A 90 -25.52 7.59 -24.87
C PHE A 90 -24.20 8.29 -25.23
N THR A 91 -24.17 9.61 -25.11
CA THR A 91 -23.00 10.41 -25.54
C THR A 91 -22.24 10.94 -24.32
N LEU A 92 -20.94 10.67 -24.29
CA LEU A 92 -20.00 11.37 -23.42
C LEU A 92 -19.43 12.57 -24.17
N THR A 93 -19.52 13.79 -23.63
CA THR A 93 -19.11 14.99 -24.33
C THR A 93 -18.13 15.84 -23.54
N ALA A 94 -17.24 16.53 -24.28
CA ALA A 94 -16.35 17.56 -23.74
C ALA A 94 -17.10 18.88 -23.44
N ASP A 95 -18.24 19.11 -24.11
CA ASP A 95 -19.04 20.30 -23.93
C ASP A 95 -19.64 20.35 -22.50
N GLU A 96 -19.67 21.52 -21.91
CA GLU A 96 -20.34 21.75 -20.62
C GLU A 96 -21.87 21.70 -20.81
N VAL A 97 -22.46 20.56 -20.49
CA VAL A 97 -23.91 20.36 -20.57
C VAL A 97 -24.44 19.81 -19.24
N GLU A 98 -25.67 20.16 -18.94
CA GLU A 98 -26.40 19.48 -17.88
C GLU A 98 -26.83 18.10 -18.40
N GLY A 99 -26.38 17.03 -17.72
CA GLY A 99 -26.54 15.67 -18.18
C GLY A 99 -28.02 15.22 -18.22
N THR A 100 -28.35 14.45 -19.24
CA THR A 100 -29.67 13.85 -19.47
C THR A 100 -29.54 12.35 -19.71
N LYS A 101 -30.64 11.66 -20.04
CA LYS A 101 -30.60 10.26 -20.45
C LYS A 101 -29.88 10.02 -21.80
N ASP A 102 -29.57 11.09 -22.56
CA ASP A 102 -29.01 10.98 -23.91
C ASP A 102 -27.51 11.37 -23.93
N LYS A 103 -27.08 12.28 -23.02
CA LYS A 103 -25.69 12.76 -22.96
C LYS A 103 -25.30 13.31 -21.60
N VAL A 104 -23.99 13.30 -21.32
CA VAL A 104 -23.39 13.92 -20.12
C VAL A 104 -21.98 14.43 -20.41
N SER A 105 -21.61 15.52 -19.75
CA SER A 105 -20.21 16.02 -19.77
C SER A 105 -19.29 15.11 -18.98
N VAL A 106 -18.03 14.98 -19.41
CA VAL A 106 -16.96 14.33 -18.67
C VAL A 106 -15.92 15.30 -18.16
N THR A 107 -15.16 14.92 -17.15
CA THR A 107 -14.10 15.77 -16.56
C THR A 107 -12.88 15.92 -17.47
N TYR A 108 -12.60 14.95 -18.32
CA TYR A 108 -11.51 14.97 -19.28
C TYR A 108 -12.04 15.32 -20.68
N ASN A 109 -11.81 16.56 -21.09
CA ASN A 109 -12.37 17.14 -22.32
C ASN A 109 -11.73 16.63 -23.63
N ARG A 110 -10.59 15.92 -23.57
CA ARG A 110 -9.91 15.32 -24.73
C ARG A 110 -10.16 13.81 -24.84
N LEU A 111 -11.09 13.25 -24.10
CA LEU A 111 -11.41 11.82 -24.12
C LEU A 111 -11.75 11.32 -25.54
N TYR A 112 -12.32 12.19 -26.38
CA TYR A 112 -12.66 11.88 -27.79
C TYR A 112 -11.43 11.68 -28.69
N GLU A 113 -10.26 12.18 -28.28
CA GLU A 113 -8.99 11.99 -29.02
C GLU A 113 -8.37 10.61 -28.72
N ASP A 114 -8.64 10.07 -27.56
CA ASP A 114 -8.04 8.82 -27.08
C ASP A 114 -8.93 7.58 -27.38
N LEU A 115 -10.22 7.78 -27.72
CA LEU A 115 -11.15 6.68 -27.93
C LEU A 115 -11.46 6.43 -29.40
N GLU A 116 -11.43 5.16 -29.78
CA GLU A 116 -11.79 4.70 -31.14
C GLU A 116 -13.09 3.88 -31.13
N VAL A 117 -13.73 3.79 -32.28
CA VAL A 117 -14.93 2.96 -32.49
C VAL A 117 -14.62 1.50 -32.15
N GLY A 118 -15.48 0.90 -31.34
CA GLY A 118 -15.34 -0.47 -30.87
C GLY A 118 -14.73 -0.62 -29.48
N MET A 119 -14.13 0.43 -28.92
CA MET A 119 -13.58 0.41 -27.55
C MET A 119 -14.69 0.35 -26.49
N ARG A 120 -14.37 -0.25 -25.36
CA ARG A 120 -15.26 -0.38 -24.22
C ARG A 120 -15.15 0.86 -23.33
N VAL A 121 -16.28 1.29 -22.80
CA VAL A 121 -16.38 2.34 -21.79
C VAL A 121 -17.19 1.81 -20.62
N LEU A 122 -16.66 1.91 -19.43
CA LEU A 122 -17.30 1.45 -18.20
C LEU A 122 -17.62 2.64 -17.31
N ILE A 123 -18.79 2.65 -16.69
CA ILE A 123 -19.20 3.68 -15.72
C ILE A 123 -19.58 3.00 -14.40
N ASP A 124 -19.30 3.69 -13.27
CA ASP A 124 -19.63 3.25 -11.92
C ASP A 124 -19.03 1.88 -11.60
N ASP A 125 -17.69 1.79 -11.63
CA ASP A 125 -16.94 0.57 -11.34
C ASP A 125 -17.35 -0.64 -12.20
N GLY A 126 -17.74 -0.39 -13.46
CA GLY A 126 -18.12 -1.42 -14.41
C GLY A 126 -19.56 -1.90 -14.31
N LEU A 127 -20.38 -1.28 -13.45
CA LEU A 127 -21.82 -1.59 -13.38
C LEU A 127 -22.56 -1.26 -14.68
N ILE A 128 -22.09 -0.26 -15.41
CA ILE A 128 -22.60 0.11 -16.73
C ILE A 128 -21.50 -0.13 -17.75
N GLU A 129 -21.79 -0.93 -18.75
CA GLU A 129 -20.90 -1.19 -19.87
C GLU A 129 -21.45 -0.59 -21.16
N MET A 130 -20.60 0.09 -21.90
CA MET A 130 -20.91 0.69 -23.18
C MET A 130 -19.81 0.40 -24.19
N LYS A 131 -20.13 0.53 -25.48
CA LYS A 131 -19.17 0.40 -26.59
C LYS A 131 -19.25 1.63 -27.49
N VAL A 132 -18.12 2.20 -27.82
CA VAL A 132 -18.06 3.35 -28.73
C VAL A 132 -18.55 2.93 -30.12
N GLU A 133 -19.55 3.61 -30.67
CA GLU A 133 -20.11 3.36 -32.00
C GLU A 133 -19.71 4.42 -33.05
N LYS A 134 -19.51 5.67 -32.61
CA LYS A 134 -19.16 6.78 -33.49
C LYS A 134 -18.13 7.68 -32.85
N ASN A 135 -17.39 8.42 -33.68
CA ASN A 135 -16.60 9.55 -33.23
C ASN A 135 -17.47 10.50 -32.40
N ASP A 136 -16.89 11.38 -31.60
CA ASP A 136 -17.57 12.20 -30.58
C ASP A 136 -18.17 11.38 -29.40
N ILE A 137 -17.60 10.21 -29.15
CA ILE A 137 -17.93 9.29 -28.04
C ILE A 137 -19.44 9.02 -27.90
N VAL A 138 -20.08 8.70 -29.02
CA VAL A 138 -21.42 8.13 -28.99
C VAL A 138 -21.29 6.64 -28.74
N CYS A 139 -21.78 6.22 -27.59
CA CYS A 139 -21.66 4.83 -27.12
C CYS A 139 -23.01 4.13 -27.18
N ARG A 140 -22.99 2.84 -27.48
CA ARG A 140 -24.14 1.95 -27.27
C ARG A 140 -24.04 1.30 -25.91
N VAL A 141 -25.08 1.41 -25.12
CA VAL A 141 -25.21 0.74 -23.83
C VAL A 141 -25.34 -0.77 -24.03
N ILE A 142 -24.41 -1.54 -23.47
CA ILE A 142 -24.41 -3.00 -23.49
C ILE A 142 -25.10 -3.53 -22.24
N ASN A 143 -24.77 -2.98 -21.07
CA ASN A 143 -25.41 -3.28 -19.81
C ASN A 143 -25.88 -1.99 -19.17
N GLY A 144 -27.19 -1.85 -19.02
CA GLY A 144 -27.82 -0.65 -18.49
C GLY A 144 -27.94 -0.63 -16.97
N GLY A 145 -28.37 0.52 -16.43
CA GLY A 145 -28.57 0.72 -15.00
C GLY A 145 -28.64 2.18 -14.60
N VAL A 146 -28.57 2.45 -13.30
CA VAL A 146 -28.61 3.81 -12.73
C VAL A 146 -27.22 4.43 -12.77
N VAL A 147 -27.07 5.60 -13.38
CA VAL A 147 -25.86 6.42 -13.33
C VAL A 147 -26.16 7.71 -12.56
N SER A 148 -25.43 7.98 -11.51
CA SER A 148 -25.53 9.22 -10.72
C SER A 148 -24.36 10.18 -11.01
N ASN A 149 -24.46 11.40 -10.43
CA ASN A 149 -23.41 12.42 -10.57
C ASN A 149 -22.03 11.90 -10.15
N HIS A 150 -20.99 12.38 -10.83
CA HIS A 150 -19.58 12.19 -10.49
C HIS A 150 -19.10 10.73 -10.47
N LYS A 151 -19.78 9.81 -11.16
CA LYS A 151 -19.33 8.43 -11.30
C LYS A 151 -18.10 8.33 -12.17
N GLY A 152 -17.17 7.41 -11.82
CA GLY A 152 -15.96 7.12 -12.57
C GLY A 152 -16.29 6.61 -13.97
N VAL A 153 -15.44 6.96 -14.92
CA VAL A 153 -15.43 6.46 -16.30
C VAL A 153 -14.12 5.76 -16.55
N ASN A 154 -14.14 4.46 -16.77
CA ASN A 154 -12.99 3.65 -17.11
C ASN A 154 -13.01 3.27 -18.59
N VAL A 155 -11.86 3.24 -19.20
CA VAL A 155 -11.67 2.85 -20.60
C VAL A 155 -10.56 1.78 -20.66
N PRO A 156 -10.91 0.51 -20.46
CA PRO A 156 -9.94 -0.57 -20.42
C PRO A 156 -9.06 -0.63 -21.66
N ASP A 157 -7.78 -0.96 -21.48
CA ASP A 157 -6.78 -1.10 -22.54
C ASP A 157 -6.45 0.18 -23.32
N VAL A 158 -6.88 1.37 -22.85
CA VAL A 158 -6.59 2.66 -23.50
C VAL A 158 -5.57 3.46 -22.69
N ASP A 159 -4.53 3.96 -23.36
CA ASP A 159 -3.55 4.89 -22.77
C ASP A 159 -4.08 6.33 -22.94
N LEU A 160 -4.61 6.89 -21.85
CA LEU A 160 -5.16 8.24 -21.88
C LEU A 160 -4.03 9.30 -21.94
N SER A 161 -4.18 10.27 -22.84
CA SER A 161 -3.22 11.38 -23.02
C SER A 161 -3.28 12.43 -21.89
N MET A 162 -3.79 12.07 -20.72
CA MET A 162 -3.89 12.94 -19.54
C MET A 162 -2.52 13.14 -18.88
N PRO A 163 -2.22 14.34 -18.34
CA PRO A 163 -1.09 14.51 -17.44
C PRO A 163 -1.23 13.61 -16.23
N TYR A 164 -0.18 12.84 -15.90
CA TYR A 164 -0.23 11.91 -14.76
C TYR A 164 -0.46 12.63 -13.42
N ILE A 165 0.21 13.77 -13.21
CA ILE A 165 0.03 14.60 -12.00
C ILE A 165 -0.90 15.76 -12.36
N SER A 166 -2.14 15.70 -11.90
CA SER A 166 -3.09 16.82 -12.01
C SER A 166 -2.67 17.98 -11.09
N ASP A 167 -3.26 19.17 -11.30
CA ASP A 167 -3.02 20.31 -10.39
C ASP A 167 -3.46 19.97 -8.96
N LYS A 168 -4.57 19.27 -8.81
CA LYS A 168 -5.06 18.78 -7.50
C LYS A 168 -4.08 17.81 -6.85
N ASP A 169 -3.58 16.81 -7.59
CA ASP A 169 -2.59 15.86 -7.05
C ASP A 169 -1.31 16.58 -6.65
N ARG A 170 -0.90 17.59 -7.43
CA ARG A 170 0.26 18.43 -7.07
C ARG A 170 0.06 19.13 -5.74
N GLU A 171 -1.09 19.77 -5.53
CA GLU A 171 -1.44 20.43 -4.27
C GLU A 171 -1.48 19.42 -3.12
N ASP A 172 -2.10 18.26 -3.31
CA ASP A 172 -2.19 17.18 -2.32
C ASP A 172 -0.81 16.66 -1.92
N ILE A 173 0.10 16.47 -2.89
CA ILE A 173 1.47 16.03 -2.64
C ILE A 173 2.25 17.09 -1.85
N LEU A 174 2.14 18.38 -2.21
CA LEU A 174 2.78 19.48 -1.48
C LEU A 174 2.26 19.55 -0.04
N PHE A 175 0.96 19.41 0.16
CA PHE A 175 0.37 19.30 1.49
C PHE A 175 0.93 18.09 2.26
N GLY A 176 1.09 16.94 1.60
CA GLY A 176 1.70 15.74 2.18
C GLY A 176 3.14 15.97 2.64
N ILE A 177 3.93 16.70 1.86
CA ILE A 177 5.31 17.09 2.23
C ILE A 177 5.28 17.97 3.50
N GLU A 178 4.44 19.00 3.53
CA GLU A 178 4.25 19.88 4.68
C GLU A 178 3.84 19.11 5.94
N GLN A 179 2.99 18.09 5.77
CA GLN A 179 2.52 17.23 6.87
C GLN A 179 3.50 16.13 7.27
N ASP A 180 4.70 16.05 6.70
CA ASP A 180 5.72 15.00 7.00
C ASP A 180 5.13 13.58 6.88
N VAL A 181 4.41 13.28 5.79
CA VAL A 181 3.92 11.93 5.53
C VAL A 181 5.08 10.97 5.23
N ASP A 182 4.89 9.70 5.52
CA ASP A 182 5.92 8.67 5.36
C ASP A 182 5.87 8.02 3.97
N PHE A 183 4.66 7.97 3.37
CA PHE A 183 4.39 7.35 2.07
C PHE A 183 3.42 8.19 1.26
N ILE A 184 3.57 8.12 -0.08
CA ILE A 184 2.55 8.52 -1.04
C ILE A 184 2.16 7.28 -1.83
N ALA A 185 0.88 6.90 -1.80
CA ALA A 185 0.31 5.92 -2.70
C ALA A 185 -0.14 6.64 -3.97
N ALA A 186 0.49 6.30 -5.07
CA ALA A 186 0.30 6.93 -6.37
C ALA A 186 -0.73 6.14 -7.19
N SER A 187 -1.90 6.73 -7.43
CA SER A 187 -3.02 6.10 -8.13
C SER A 187 -2.82 6.07 -9.64
N PHE A 188 -3.40 5.08 -10.31
CA PHE A 188 -3.41 4.92 -11.77
C PHE A 188 -2.05 4.99 -12.45
N VAL A 189 -1.02 4.41 -11.81
CA VAL A 189 0.32 4.35 -12.41
C VAL A 189 0.32 3.38 -13.58
N GLN A 190 0.66 3.88 -14.76
CA GLN A 190 0.70 3.09 -16.00
C GLN A 190 2.13 2.80 -16.45
N LYS A 191 3.04 3.76 -16.28
CA LYS A 191 4.42 3.68 -16.80
C LYS A 191 5.45 4.22 -15.81
N LYS A 192 6.71 3.86 -16.05
CA LYS A 192 7.87 4.27 -15.24
C LYS A 192 7.98 5.79 -15.12
N GLU A 193 7.67 6.51 -16.18
CA GLU A 193 7.74 7.95 -16.27
C GLU A 193 6.84 8.65 -15.26
N ASP A 194 5.70 8.07 -14.94
CA ASP A 194 4.75 8.60 -13.95
C ASP A 194 5.41 8.69 -12.57
N ILE A 195 6.09 7.62 -12.17
CA ILE A 195 6.80 7.57 -10.88
C ILE A 195 8.03 8.48 -10.88
N LEU A 196 8.73 8.60 -12.00
CA LEU A 196 9.86 9.52 -12.12
C LEU A 196 9.41 10.99 -12.05
N GLN A 197 8.24 11.35 -12.60
CA GLN A 197 7.65 12.68 -12.45
C GLN A 197 7.30 12.97 -10.99
N LEU A 198 6.66 12.02 -10.30
CA LEU A 198 6.33 12.16 -8.88
C LEU A 198 7.60 12.28 -8.03
N ARG A 199 8.63 11.47 -8.29
CA ARG A 199 9.92 11.53 -7.58
C ARG A 199 10.57 12.91 -7.74
N LYS A 200 10.61 13.45 -8.94
CA LYS A 200 11.13 14.81 -9.21
C LYS A 200 10.33 15.89 -8.47
N LEU A 201 9.01 15.76 -8.39
CA LEU A 201 8.17 16.69 -7.64
C LEU A 201 8.51 16.66 -6.15
N LEU A 202 8.68 15.47 -5.56
CA LEU A 202 9.08 15.30 -4.16
C LEU A 202 10.46 15.89 -3.90
N GLU A 203 11.48 15.55 -4.69
CA GLU A 203 12.85 16.03 -4.54
C GLU A 203 12.95 17.56 -4.64
N LYS A 204 12.20 18.15 -5.58
CA LYS A 204 12.18 19.61 -5.76
C LYS A 204 11.60 20.38 -4.58
N ASN A 205 10.76 19.72 -3.77
CA ASN A 205 10.02 20.37 -2.68
C ASN A 205 10.40 19.84 -1.28
N GLY A 206 11.55 19.14 -1.14
CA GLY A 206 12.06 18.68 0.15
C GLY A 206 11.37 17.41 0.68
N GLY A 207 10.77 16.62 -0.20
CA GLY A 207 10.10 15.34 0.10
C GLY A 207 10.89 14.11 -0.37
N GLU A 208 12.21 14.20 -0.55
CA GLU A 208 13.07 13.11 -1.05
C GLU A 208 13.04 11.85 -0.17
N ASP A 209 12.77 12.02 1.13
CA ASP A 209 12.66 10.91 2.08
C ASP A 209 11.32 10.15 1.98
N ILE A 210 10.29 10.73 1.36
CA ILE A 210 8.97 10.13 1.23
C ILE A 210 9.03 8.95 0.26
N LYS A 211 8.46 7.80 0.66
CA LYS A 211 8.44 6.59 -0.14
C LYS A 211 7.21 6.54 -1.04
N ILE A 212 7.40 6.10 -2.28
CA ILE A 212 6.33 5.98 -3.28
C ILE A 212 5.84 4.54 -3.33
N ILE A 213 4.55 4.35 -3.12
CA ILE A 213 3.82 3.09 -3.28
C ILE A 213 2.98 3.23 -4.55
N SER A 214 3.35 2.53 -5.62
CA SER A 214 2.56 2.56 -6.86
C SER A 214 1.34 1.67 -6.74
N LYS A 215 0.18 2.20 -7.06
CA LYS A 215 -1.07 1.41 -7.11
C LYS A 215 -1.17 0.76 -8.49
N ILE A 216 -1.27 -0.55 -8.51
CA ILE A 216 -1.47 -1.34 -9.72
C ILE A 216 -2.97 -1.59 -9.85
N GLU A 217 -3.54 -0.94 -10.83
CA GLU A 217 -4.97 -0.90 -11.14
C GLU A 217 -5.28 -1.45 -12.54
N ASN A 218 -4.22 -1.77 -13.32
CA ASN A 218 -4.32 -2.35 -14.65
C ASN A 218 -3.22 -3.41 -14.89
N ALA A 219 -3.38 -4.23 -15.94
CA ALA A 219 -2.44 -5.31 -16.28
C ALA A 219 -1.07 -4.78 -16.75
N GLN A 220 -0.98 -3.61 -17.34
CA GLN A 220 0.23 -3.05 -17.93
C GLN A 220 1.24 -2.60 -16.87
N GLY A 221 0.74 -2.13 -15.71
CA GLY A 221 1.55 -1.65 -14.60
C GLY A 221 2.50 -2.69 -13.97
N VAL A 222 2.22 -3.97 -14.18
CA VAL A 222 2.93 -5.06 -13.45
C VAL A 222 4.38 -5.24 -13.87
N ALA A 223 4.73 -5.00 -15.13
CA ALA A 223 6.03 -5.39 -15.67
C ALA A 223 7.18 -4.44 -15.30
N ASN A 224 6.97 -3.13 -15.36
CA ASN A 224 8.04 -2.11 -15.36
C ASN A 224 8.07 -1.19 -14.13
N ILE A 225 7.00 -1.17 -13.33
CA ILE A 225 6.82 -0.20 -12.24
C ILE A 225 7.58 -0.62 -10.97
N VAL A 226 7.78 -1.92 -10.75
CA VAL A 226 8.47 -2.44 -9.56
C VAL A 226 9.87 -1.85 -9.40
N GLU A 227 10.60 -1.61 -10.47
CA GLU A 227 11.99 -1.12 -10.39
C GLU A 227 12.11 0.29 -9.79
N VAL A 228 11.20 1.19 -10.12
CA VAL A 228 11.27 2.61 -9.77
C VAL A 228 10.47 2.98 -8.52
N SER A 229 9.56 2.11 -8.07
CA SER A 229 8.74 2.31 -6.87
C SER A 229 9.44 1.80 -5.62
N ASP A 230 9.14 2.39 -4.45
CA ASP A 230 9.57 1.87 -3.15
C ASP A 230 8.69 0.71 -2.66
N GLY A 231 7.48 0.60 -3.17
CA GLY A 231 6.54 -0.50 -2.92
C GLY A 231 5.37 -0.47 -3.89
N ILE A 232 4.50 -1.46 -3.78
CA ILE A 232 3.33 -1.64 -4.65
C ILE A 232 2.08 -1.83 -3.80
N MET A 233 0.94 -1.30 -4.26
CA MET A 233 -0.38 -1.63 -3.75
C MET A 233 -1.17 -2.35 -4.86
N VAL A 234 -1.64 -3.56 -4.57
CA VAL A 234 -2.57 -4.30 -5.42
C VAL A 234 -3.98 -3.79 -5.09
N ALA A 235 -4.47 -2.84 -5.88
CA ALA A 235 -5.78 -2.20 -5.70
C ALA A 235 -6.84 -3.03 -6.43
N ARG A 236 -7.32 -4.11 -5.80
CA ARG A 236 -8.15 -5.14 -6.43
C ARG A 236 -9.50 -4.64 -6.92
N GLY A 237 -10.07 -3.62 -6.26
CA GLY A 237 -11.32 -3.00 -6.68
C GLY A 237 -11.20 -2.39 -8.07
N ASP A 238 -10.29 -1.43 -8.23
CA ASP A 238 -10.05 -0.74 -9.50
C ASP A 238 -9.49 -1.70 -10.57
N MET A 239 -8.60 -2.62 -10.15
CA MET A 239 -8.06 -3.65 -11.05
C MET A 239 -9.17 -4.56 -11.62
N GLY A 240 -10.17 -4.95 -10.83
CA GLY A 240 -11.28 -5.81 -11.27
C GLY A 240 -12.26 -5.10 -12.21
N VAL A 241 -12.17 -3.78 -12.37
CA VAL A 241 -12.88 -3.01 -13.39
C VAL A 241 -12.16 -3.07 -14.74
N GLU A 242 -10.83 -2.96 -14.70
CA GLU A 242 -9.97 -2.90 -15.89
C GLU A 242 -9.64 -4.29 -16.47
N ILE A 243 -9.64 -5.34 -15.63
CA ILE A 243 -9.21 -6.69 -15.99
C ILE A 243 -10.33 -7.68 -15.68
N PRO A 244 -10.48 -8.80 -16.44
CA PRO A 244 -11.40 -9.86 -16.07
C PRO A 244 -11.21 -10.29 -14.61
N TYR A 245 -12.28 -10.32 -13.83
CA TYR A 245 -12.22 -10.53 -12.37
C TYR A 245 -11.58 -11.88 -12.00
N GLU A 246 -11.66 -12.89 -12.84
CA GLU A 246 -11.02 -14.20 -12.66
C GLU A 246 -9.48 -14.14 -12.76
N GLU A 247 -8.91 -13.13 -13.43
CA GLU A 247 -7.47 -12.93 -13.53
C GLU A 247 -6.87 -12.24 -12.30
N VAL A 248 -7.67 -11.47 -11.56
CA VAL A 248 -7.20 -10.68 -10.41
C VAL A 248 -6.45 -11.53 -9.38
N PRO A 249 -6.93 -12.73 -8.94
CA PRO A 249 -6.21 -13.56 -7.97
C PRO A 249 -4.86 -14.07 -8.51
N VAL A 250 -4.77 -14.36 -9.81
CA VAL A 250 -3.54 -14.82 -10.46
C VAL A 250 -2.51 -13.70 -10.51
N ILE A 251 -2.96 -12.50 -10.90
CA ILE A 251 -2.13 -11.29 -10.96
C ILE A 251 -1.66 -10.90 -9.56
N GLN A 252 -2.53 -10.90 -8.55
CA GLN A 252 -2.17 -10.66 -7.15
C GLN A 252 -0.99 -11.53 -6.71
N LYS A 253 -1.07 -12.85 -6.91
CA LYS A 253 0.00 -13.79 -6.53
C LYS A 253 1.33 -13.47 -7.23
N LYS A 254 1.27 -13.17 -8.54
CA LYS A 254 2.45 -12.79 -9.34
C LYS A 254 3.08 -11.50 -8.83
N ILE A 255 2.28 -10.46 -8.58
CA ILE A 255 2.75 -9.17 -8.07
C ILE A 255 3.39 -9.34 -6.69
N ILE A 256 2.69 -9.99 -5.74
CA ILE A 256 3.21 -10.20 -4.39
C ILE A 256 4.58 -10.87 -4.46
N LYS A 257 4.71 -11.97 -5.21
CA LYS A 257 5.97 -12.72 -5.36
C LYS A 257 7.09 -11.86 -5.97
N LYS A 258 6.79 -11.11 -7.04
CA LYS A 258 7.76 -10.24 -7.72
C LYS A 258 8.26 -9.11 -6.80
N VAL A 259 7.33 -8.45 -6.09
CA VAL A 259 7.63 -7.26 -5.28
C VAL A 259 8.46 -7.60 -4.05
N TYR A 260 8.07 -8.61 -3.27
CA TYR A 260 8.86 -8.95 -2.07
C TYR A 260 10.24 -9.51 -2.42
N ARG A 261 10.39 -10.23 -3.55
CA ARG A 261 11.70 -10.69 -4.04
C ARG A 261 12.63 -9.53 -4.40
N ALA A 262 12.09 -8.43 -4.90
CA ALA A 262 12.84 -7.20 -5.14
C ALA A 262 13.17 -6.41 -3.86
N GLY A 263 12.92 -6.95 -2.66
CA GLY A 263 13.17 -6.27 -1.38
C GLY A 263 12.20 -5.12 -1.09
N LYS A 264 11.04 -5.07 -1.77
CA LYS A 264 10.06 -3.99 -1.67
C LYS A 264 8.81 -4.44 -0.93
N GLN A 265 7.99 -3.47 -0.48
CA GLN A 265 6.75 -3.75 0.23
C GLN A 265 5.59 -3.92 -0.75
N VAL A 266 4.67 -4.84 -0.44
CA VAL A 266 3.43 -5.02 -1.17
C VAL A 266 2.24 -4.96 -0.22
N ILE A 267 1.24 -4.17 -0.60
CA ILE A 267 -0.02 -4.02 0.11
C ILE A 267 -1.11 -4.70 -0.72
N THR A 268 -1.83 -5.64 -0.12
CA THR A 268 -3.06 -6.18 -0.73
C THR A 268 -4.24 -5.38 -0.20
N ALA A 269 -4.98 -4.73 -1.11
CA ALA A 269 -5.96 -3.71 -0.79
C ALA A 269 -7.35 -4.01 -1.37
N THR A 270 -8.36 -3.39 -0.76
CA THR A 270 -9.77 -3.39 -1.11
C THR A 270 -10.50 -4.73 -0.95
N GLN A 271 -11.76 -4.66 -0.52
CA GLN A 271 -12.67 -5.81 -0.39
C GLN A 271 -12.12 -6.95 0.49
N MET A 272 -11.37 -6.60 1.56
CA MET A 272 -10.77 -7.61 2.45
C MET A 272 -11.77 -8.12 3.49
N LEU A 273 -12.43 -7.21 4.23
CA LEU A 273 -13.47 -7.49 5.22
C LEU A 273 -14.68 -6.58 4.99
N GLU A 274 -15.06 -6.36 3.74
CA GLU A 274 -16.06 -5.39 3.26
C GLU A 274 -17.38 -5.47 4.04
N SER A 275 -17.86 -6.68 4.33
CA SER A 275 -19.10 -6.87 5.10
C SER A 275 -19.01 -6.27 6.51
N MET A 276 -17.80 -6.09 7.06
CA MET A 276 -17.60 -5.48 8.38
C MET A 276 -17.80 -3.95 8.39
N ILE A 277 -18.05 -3.32 7.26
CA ILE A 277 -18.57 -1.94 7.23
C ILE A 277 -19.89 -1.88 8.03
N LYS A 278 -20.75 -2.88 7.88
CA LYS A 278 -22.08 -2.92 8.50
C LYS A 278 -22.27 -4.04 9.53
N ASN A 279 -21.43 -5.07 9.50
CA ASN A 279 -21.57 -6.25 10.34
C ASN A 279 -20.41 -6.40 11.32
N PRO A 280 -20.61 -6.90 12.55
CA PRO A 280 -19.55 -7.09 13.55
C PRO A 280 -18.63 -8.28 13.24
N ARG A 281 -18.93 -9.08 12.21
CA ARG A 281 -18.15 -10.27 11.80
C ARG A 281 -18.08 -10.34 10.27
N PRO A 282 -16.94 -10.82 9.73
CA PRO A 282 -16.79 -11.02 8.30
C PRO A 282 -17.53 -12.28 7.83
N THR A 283 -17.69 -12.40 6.53
CA THR A 283 -18.06 -13.64 5.88
C THR A 283 -16.91 -14.65 5.92
N ARG A 284 -17.20 -15.93 5.64
CA ARG A 284 -16.18 -16.97 5.50
C ARG A 284 -15.29 -16.74 4.27
N ALA A 285 -15.86 -16.23 3.18
CA ALA A 285 -15.13 -15.90 1.96
C ALA A 285 -14.07 -14.81 2.23
N GLU A 286 -14.44 -13.72 2.92
CA GLU A 286 -13.52 -12.64 3.31
C GLU A 286 -12.41 -13.15 4.25
N THR A 287 -12.75 -13.98 5.22
CA THR A 287 -11.74 -14.61 6.11
C THR A 287 -10.73 -15.42 5.30
N THR A 288 -11.20 -16.17 4.29
CA THR A 288 -10.35 -16.97 3.40
C THR A 288 -9.49 -16.08 2.51
N ASP A 289 -10.03 -14.99 2.01
CA ASP A 289 -9.30 -14.03 1.17
C ASP A 289 -8.14 -13.37 1.93
N VAL A 290 -8.40 -12.87 3.14
CA VAL A 290 -7.35 -12.35 4.03
C VAL A 290 -6.26 -13.39 4.30
N ALA A 291 -6.65 -14.63 4.63
CA ALA A 291 -5.70 -15.71 4.86
C ALA A 291 -4.88 -16.03 3.61
N ASN A 292 -5.49 -16.06 2.41
CA ASN A 292 -4.79 -16.28 1.16
C ASN A 292 -3.75 -15.19 0.87
N ALA A 293 -4.05 -13.91 1.10
CA ALA A 293 -3.08 -12.83 0.96
C ALA A 293 -1.85 -13.02 1.87
N VAL A 294 -2.06 -13.51 3.11
CA VAL A 294 -0.99 -13.84 4.05
C VAL A 294 -0.18 -15.05 3.56
N TYR A 295 -0.85 -16.12 3.08
CA TYR A 295 -0.17 -17.27 2.48
C TYR A 295 0.61 -16.89 1.22
N ASP A 296 0.14 -15.95 0.42
CA ASP A 296 0.86 -15.43 -0.75
C ASP A 296 2.14 -14.69 -0.36
N GLY A 297 2.23 -14.22 0.90
CA GLY A 297 3.40 -13.52 1.45
C GLY A 297 3.33 -12.01 1.28
N THR A 298 2.14 -11.42 1.19
CA THR A 298 1.98 -9.96 1.17
C THR A 298 2.67 -9.29 2.36
N SER A 299 3.17 -8.07 2.18
CA SER A 299 3.80 -7.34 3.29
C SER A 299 2.75 -6.76 4.23
N ALA A 300 1.65 -6.29 3.66
CA ALA A 300 0.55 -5.71 4.40
C ALA A 300 -0.80 -6.01 3.75
N ILE A 301 -1.84 -5.96 4.56
CA ILE A 301 -3.25 -6.04 4.19
C ILE A 301 -3.95 -4.75 4.60
N MET A 302 -4.92 -4.29 3.83
CA MET A 302 -5.52 -2.97 4.02
C MET A 302 -7.02 -3.06 4.30
N LEU A 303 -7.47 -2.28 5.28
CA LEU A 303 -8.87 -1.96 5.54
C LEU A 303 -9.19 -0.58 4.94
N SER A 304 -10.25 -0.50 4.17
CA SER A 304 -10.74 0.69 3.47
C SER A 304 -11.99 1.27 4.15
N GLY A 305 -13.16 0.99 3.63
CA GLY A 305 -14.45 1.41 4.17
C GLY A 305 -14.70 0.89 5.58
N GLU A 306 -14.17 -0.30 5.90
CA GLU A 306 -14.30 -0.98 7.18
C GLU A 306 -13.85 -0.11 8.37
N THR A 307 -12.79 0.68 8.16
CA THR A 307 -12.26 1.59 9.18
C THR A 307 -12.59 3.05 8.93
N ALA A 308 -12.77 3.47 7.66
CA ALA A 308 -13.03 4.87 7.33
C ALA A 308 -14.47 5.32 7.67
N ALA A 309 -15.46 4.49 7.36
CA ALA A 309 -16.89 4.80 7.46
C ALA A 309 -17.71 3.67 8.11
N GLY A 310 -17.06 2.55 8.45
CA GLY A 310 -17.72 1.39 9.04
C GLY A 310 -18.18 1.61 10.48
N SER A 311 -19.17 0.82 10.89
CA SER A 311 -19.69 0.84 12.26
C SER A 311 -18.79 0.13 13.27
N TYR A 312 -17.83 -0.68 12.81
CA TYR A 312 -17.01 -1.55 13.65
C TYR A 312 -15.49 -1.43 13.37
N PRO A 313 -14.90 -0.21 13.36
CA PRO A 313 -13.52 -0.02 12.93
C PRO A 313 -12.49 -0.77 13.78
N VAL A 314 -12.64 -0.77 15.10
CA VAL A 314 -11.74 -1.49 16.03
C VAL A 314 -11.87 -3.01 15.87
N GLU A 315 -13.11 -3.51 15.74
CA GLU A 315 -13.35 -4.95 15.55
C GLU A 315 -12.85 -5.46 14.19
N ALA A 316 -12.89 -4.62 13.15
CA ALA A 316 -12.29 -4.95 11.85
C ALA A 316 -10.78 -5.15 11.97
N VAL A 317 -10.07 -4.23 12.67
CA VAL A 317 -8.63 -4.38 12.96
C VAL A 317 -8.36 -5.65 13.76
N LYS A 318 -9.07 -5.88 14.87
CA LYS A 318 -8.92 -7.10 15.70
C LYS A 318 -9.14 -8.37 14.90
N THR A 319 -10.14 -8.37 14.03
CA THR A 319 -10.46 -9.54 13.20
C THR A 319 -9.35 -9.79 12.19
N MET A 320 -8.86 -8.74 11.51
CA MET A 320 -7.74 -8.86 10.58
C MET A 320 -6.47 -9.36 11.27
N VAL A 321 -6.18 -8.87 12.48
CA VAL A 321 -5.06 -9.37 13.31
C VAL A 321 -5.18 -10.84 13.59
N ARG A 322 -6.35 -11.30 14.08
CA ARG A 322 -6.59 -12.72 14.42
C ARG A 322 -6.41 -13.64 13.21
N ILE A 323 -6.93 -13.24 12.05
CA ILE A 323 -6.79 -14.03 10.82
C ILE A 323 -5.31 -14.09 10.41
N ALA A 324 -4.60 -12.96 10.41
CA ALA A 324 -3.19 -12.91 10.03
C ALA A 324 -2.33 -13.77 10.97
N GLU A 325 -2.47 -13.62 12.29
CA GLU A 325 -1.70 -14.37 13.28
C GLU A 325 -1.97 -15.87 13.21
N ARG A 326 -3.24 -16.29 13.03
CA ARG A 326 -3.58 -17.72 12.90
C ARG A 326 -3.00 -18.30 11.62
N THR A 327 -3.07 -17.56 10.51
CA THR A 327 -2.51 -17.99 9.23
C THR A 327 -0.98 -18.09 9.30
N GLU A 328 -0.31 -17.12 9.91
CA GLU A 328 1.15 -17.11 10.07
C GLU A 328 1.67 -18.30 10.88
N GLN A 329 0.91 -18.80 11.84
CA GLN A 329 1.25 -20.02 12.60
C GLN A 329 1.24 -21.30 11.75
N ASP A 330 0.48 -21.30 10.65
CA ASP A 330 0.36 -22.45 9.73
C ASP A 330 1.40 -22.41 8.59
N VAL A 331 2.04 -21.27 8.35
CA VAL A 331 3.03 -21.10 7.27
C VAL A 331 4.29 -21.91 7.56
N ASP A 332 4.67 -22.80 6.64
CA ASP A 332 5.98 -23.44 6.65
C ASP A 332 7.05 -22.47 6.13
N TYR A 333 7.62 -21.68 7.04
CA TYR A 333 8.65 -20.68 6.74
C TYR A 333 9.95 -21.32 6.22
N ARG A 334 10.29 -22.54 6.66
CA ARG A 334 11.48 -23.26 6.17
C ARG A 334 11.32 -23.64 4.71
N LYS A 335 10.20 -24.24 4.35
CA LYS A 335 9.89 -24.59 2.96
C LYS A 335 9.84 -23.32 2.08
N ARG A 336 9.18 -22.25 2.56
CA ARG A 336 9.11 -20.96 1.86
C ARG A 336 10.50 -20.39 1.58
N PHE A 337 11.41 -20.41 2.56
CA PHE A 337 12.77 -19.92 2.43
C PHE A 337 13.57 -20.69 1.37
N PHE A 338 13.50 -22.02 1.35
CA PHE A 338 14.19 -22.82 0.36
C PHE A 338 13.60 -22.77 -1.05
N LEU A 339 12.31 -22.41 -1.18
CA LEU A 339 11.67 -22.17 -2.47
C LEU A 339 11.87 -20.73 -2.99
N PHE A 340 12.61 -19.91 -2.25
CA PHE A 340 12.94 -18.57 -2.69
C PHE A 340 14.00 -18.62 -3.80
N GLU A 341 13.58 -18.32 -5.02
CA GLU A 341 14.49 -18.21 -6.17
C GLU A 341 15.28 -16.90 -6.07
N ARG A 342 16.60 -17.01 -5.95
CA ARG A 342 17.52 -15.87 -5.89
C ARG A 342 17.81 -15.36 -7.30
N GLU A 343 18.17 -14.08 -7.39
CA GLU A 343 18.74 -13.53 -8.62
C GLU A 343 20.07 -14.18 -8.95
N ALA A 344 20.39 -14.26 -10.24
CA ALA A 344 21.62 -14.90 -10.71
C ALA A 344 22.89 -14.16 -10.24
N ASN A 345 22.81 -12.84 -10.08
CA ASN A 345 23.93 -11.99 -9.65
C ASN A 345 23.50 -11.08 -8.47
N PRO A 346 23.43 -11.62 -7.24
CA PRO A 346 23.05 -10.83 -6.08
C PRO A 346 24.13 -9.81 -5.74
N ASP A 347 23.74 -8.63 -5.27
CA ASP A 347 24.67 -7.68 -4.68
C ASP A 347 25.16 -8.14 -3.30
N ILE A 348 26.18 -7.44 -2.75
CA ILE A 348 26.75 -7.76 -1.44
C ILE A 348 25.66 -7.77 -0.35
N THR A 349 24.78 -6.77 -0.36
CA THR A 349 23.69 -6.65 0.62
C THR A 349 22.76 -7.84 0.56
N ASP A 350 22.37 -8.27 -0.65
CA ASP A 350 21.50 -9.43 -0.84
C ASP A 350 22.17 -10.72 -0.33
N ALA A 351 23.44 -10.95 -0.71
CA ALA A 351 24.21 -12.12 -0.28
C ALA A 351 24.34 -12.20 1.26
N ILE A 352 24.62 -11.08 1.91
CA ILE A 352 24.75 -11.01 3.38
C ILE A 352 23.37 -11.18 4.06
N CYS A 353 22.30 -10.59 3.53
CA CYS A 353 20.96 -10.76 4.10
C CYS A 353 20.46 -12.21 3.95
N HIS A 354 20.76 -12.87 2.84
CA HIS A 354 20.49 -14.30 2.67
C HIS A 354 21.26 -15.13 3.70
N ALA A 355 22.58 -14.92 3.83
CA ALA A 355 23.41 -15.62 4.80
C ALA A 355 22.92 -15.38 6.24
N THR A 356 22.49 -14.14 6.56
CA THR A 356 21.86 -13.78 7.85
C THR A 356 20.61 -14.65 8.12
N CYS A 357 19.71 -14.76 7.14
CA CYS A 357 18.50 -15.56 7.27
C CYS A 357 18.80 -17.06 7.37
N THR A 358 19.78 -17.57 6.59
CA THR A 358 20.24 -18.97 6.67
C THR A 358 20.81 -19.27 8.06
N THR A 359 21.71 -18.41 8.54
CA THR A 359 22.31 -18.54 9.89
C THR A 359 21.22 -18.54 10.97
N ALA A 360 20.26 -17.63 10.89
CA ALA A 360 19.17 -17.56 11.85
C ALA A 360 18.26 -18.81 11.81
N LEU A 361 18.03 -19.36 10.63
CA LEU A 361 17.25 -20.58 10.44
C LEU A 361 17.98 -21.80 11.01
N ASP A 362 19.27 -21.98 10.71
CA ASP A 362 20.08 -23.13 11.11
C ASP A 362 20.29 -23.16 12.64
N LEU A 363 20.51 -21.99 13.24
CA LEU A 363 20.68 -21.83 14.67
C LEU A 363 19.35 -21.74 15.45
N ASN A 364 18.20 -21.74 14.77
CA ASN A 364 16.89 -21.48 15.34
C ASN A 364 16.88 -20.19 16.21
N ALA A 365 17.50 -19.13 15.70
CA ALA A 365 17.64 -17.87 16.41
C ALA A 365 16.28 -17.23 16.73
N THR A 366 16.16 -16.66 17.94
CA THR A 366 14.96 -15.96 18.40
C THR A 366 14.64 -14.78 17.50
N ALA A 367 15.65 -13.98 17.14
CA ALA A 367 15.48 -12.82 16.30
C ALA A 367 16.69 -12.56 15.40
N ILE A 368 16.41 -11.87 14.28
CA ILE A 368 17.41 -11.17 13.47
C ILE A 368 17.36 -9.69 13.88
N VAL A 369 18.49 -9.14 14.30
CA VAL A 369 18.61 -7.72 14.65
C VAL A 369 19.30 -7.00 13.49
N THR A 370 18.59 -6.05 12.85
CA THR A 370 19.18 -5.23 11.79
C THR A 370 19.48 -3.84 12.34
N VAL A 371 20.72 -3.35 12.11
CA VAL A 371 21.05 -1.96 12.41
C VAL A 371 21.21 -1.22 11.10
N THR A 372 20.39 -0.18 10.88
CA THR A 372 20.25 0.41 9.55
C THR A 372 20.01 1.92 9.62
N LYS A 373 20.59 2.67 8.67
CA LYS A 373 20.37 4.11 8.52
C LYS A 373 19.14 4.43 7.63
N SER A 374 18.96 3.68 6.55
CA SER A 374 17.90 3.93 5.54
C SER A 374 16.78 2.87 5.54
N GLY A 375 16.87 1.86 6.41
CA GLY A 375 15.94 0.73 6.42
C GLY A 375 16.23 -0.35 5.36
N ARG A 376 17.24 -0.20 4.50
CA ARG A 376 17.52 -1.14 3.40
C ARG A 376 17.80 -2.54 3.91
N SER A 377 18.72 -2.70 4.89
CA SER A 377 19.03 -4.03 5.46
C SER A 377 17.80 -4.74 6.02
N ALA A 378 16.94 -4.01 6.73
CA ALA A 378 15.70 -4.56 7.29
C ALA A 378 14.74 -5.02 6.19
N ARG A 379 14.56 -4.23 5.12
CA ARG A 379 13.72 -4.62 3.99
C ARG A 379 14.28 -5.82 3.23
N MET A 380 15.60 -5.89 3.04
CA MET A 380 16.25 -7.03 2.38
C MET A 380 16.15 -8.30 3.22
N VAL A 381 16.36 -8.26 4.53
CA VAL A 381 16.11 -9.41 5.43
C VAL A 381 14.64 -9.81 5.38
N SER A 382 13.73 -8.83 5.41
CA SER A 382 12.29 -9.05 5.32
C SER A 382 11.86 -9.75 4.02
N SER A 383 12.55 -9.51 2.88
CA SER A 383 12.24 -10.15 1.60
C SER A 383 12.34 -11.67 1.62
N TYR A 384 13.24 -12.19 2.44
CA TYR A 384 13.41 -13.64 2.62
C TYR A 384 12.35 -14.30 3.50
N ARG A 385 11.44 -13.50 4.11
CA ARG A 385 10.35 -14.01 4.96
C ARG A 385 10.82 -14.99 6.03
N PRO A 386 11.85 -14.65 6.86
CA PRO A 386 12.39 -15.57 7.84
C PRO A 386 11.38 -15.96 8.93
N LYS A 387 11.56 -17.14 9.54
CA LYS A 387 10.78 -17.58 10.70
C LYS A 387 11.06 -16.68 11.91
N SER A 388 12.35 -16.34 12.14
CA SER A 388 12.78 -15.47 13.23
C SER A 388 12.14 -14.08 13.11
N ASP A 389 11.88 -13.43 14.24
CA ASP A 389 11.41 -12.06 14.26
C ASP A 389 12.51 -11.10 13.81
N ILE A 390 12.16 -10.02 13.13
CA ILE A 390 13.11 -9.02 12.65
C ILE A 390 12.97 -7.77 13.52
N ILE A 391 13.97 -7.50 14.35
CA ILE A 391 14.05 -6.26 15.15
C ILE A 391 14.96 -5.30 14.41
N SER A 392 14.42 -4.17 13.95
CA SER A 392 15.19 -3.21 13.16
C SER A 392 15.48 -1.95 13.96
N CYS A 393 16.73 -1.72 14.27
CA CYS A 393 17.20 -0.54 14.96
C CYS A 393 17.63 0.53 13.96
N ALA A 394 16.96 1.68 13.96
CA ALA A 394 17.28 2.82 13.11
C ALA A 394 17.53 4.09 13.93
N THR A 395 18.27 5.04 13.36
CA THR A 395 18.67 6.27 14.05
C THR A 395 17.64 7.40 13.95
N THR A 396 16.62 7.25 13.10
CA THR A 396 15.57 8.26 12.91
C THR A 396 14.17 7.68 13.08
N GLU A 397 13.27 8.49 13.64
CA GLU A 397 11.85 8.11 13.77
C GLU A 397 11.18 7.88 12.41
N LYS A 398 11.54 8.67 11.38
CA LYS A 398 10.96 8.54 10.03
C LYS A 398 11.26 7.17 9.42
N VAL A 399 12.49 6.71 9.50
CA VAL A 399 12.85 5.36 9.01
C VAL A 399 12.10 4.27 9.80
N CYS A 400 11.96 4.42 11.12
CA CYS A 400 11.16 3.50 11.94
C CYS A 400 9.70 3.48 11.51
N ARG A 401 9.09 4.66 11.24
CA ARG A 401 7.72 4.73 10.72
C ARG A 401 7.59 4.04 9.36
N GLN A 402 8.52 4.27 8.45
CA GLN A 402 8.54 3.62 7.14
C GLN A 402 8.71 2.10 7.23
N LEU A 403 9.51 1.62 8.18
CA LEU A 403 9.67 0.19 8.43
C LEU A 403 8.44 -0.47 9.06
N SER A 404 7.48 0.30 9.58
CA SER A 404 6.19 -0.24 10.05
C SER A 404 5.35 -0.87 8.96
N LEU A 405 5.64 -0.61 7.67
CA LEU A 405 5.04 -1.30 6.53
C LEU A 405 5.80 -2.56 6.12
N ALA A 406 7.04 -2.76 6.58
CA ALA A 406 7.87 -3.89 6.18
C ALA A 406 7.46 -5.17 6.91
N TRP A 407 7.24 -6.25 6.16
CA TRP A 407 6.83 -7.55 6.69
C TRP A 407 7.78 -8.08 7.76
N GLY A 408 7.25 -8.54 8.88
CA GLY A 408 8.01 -9.14 9.99
C GLY A 408 8.89 -8.18 10.77
N VAL A 409 9.02 -6.91 10.35
CA VAL A 409 9.92 -5.93 10.98
C VAL A 409 9.24 -5.25 12.17
N THR A 410 9.92 -5.25 13.31
CA THR A 410 9.58 -4.43 14.48
C THR A 410 10.64 -3.34 14.62
N PRO A 411 10.32 -2.08 14.26
CA PRO A 411 11.29 -1.00 14.27
C PRO A 411 11.47 -0.40 15.66
N LEU A 412 12.73 -0.05 15.98
CA LEU A 412 13.13 0.64 17.19
C LEU A 412 14.05 1.82 16.85
N VAL A 413 13.85 2.94 17.53
CA VAL A 413 14.78 4.07 17.45
C VAL A 413 15.91 3.88 18.44
N ILE A 414 17.15 4.00 17.96
CA ILE A 414 18.35 3.99 18.80
C ILE A 414 19.20 5.23 18.52
N LYS A 415 20.02 5.63 19.49
CA LYS A 415 21.00 6.73 19.29
C LYS A 415 22.13 6.26 18.38
N GLU A 416 22.58 7.15 17.52
CA GLU A 416 23.75 6.92 16.66
C GLU A 416 25.01 6.71 17.49
N GLU A 417 25.87 5.79 17.04
CA GLU A 417 27.18 5.50 17.59
C GLU A 417 28.21 5.41 16.47
N LYS A 418 29.45 5.71 16.78
CA LYS A 418 30.59 5.62 15.85
C LYS A 418 31.22 4.21 15.85
N ASP A 419 31.20 3.56 17.01
CA ASP A 419 31.69 2.18 17.14
C ASP A 419 30.58 1.16 16.84
N ALA A 420 30.92 0.19 15.98
CA ALA A 420 29.95 -0.83 15.54
C ALA A 420 29.51 -1.75 16.68
N TYR A 421 30.43 -2.14 17.56
CA TYR A 421 30.10 -3.05 18.66
C TYR A 421 29.25 -2.36 19.72
N ALA A 422 29.57 -1.11 20.08
CA ALA A 422 28.75 -0.29 20.97
C ALA A 422 27.33 -0.08 20.40
N LEU A 423 27.22 0.08 19.08
CA LEU A 423 25.92 0.20 18.39
C LEU A 423 25.10 -1.09 18.46
N PHE A 424 25.75 -2.26 18.32
CA PHE A 424 25.07 -3.56 18.43
C PHE A 424 24.61 -3.81 19.87
N ASP A 425 25.43 -3.54 20.86
CA ASP A 425 25.05 -3.68 22.26
C ASP A 425 23.85 -2.77 22.61
N LYS A 426 23.83 -1.51 22.12
CA LYS A 426 22.68 -0.64 22.25
C LYS A 426 21.41 -1.17 21.58
N ALA A 427 21.55 -1.78 20.40
CA ALA A 427 20.42 -2.39 19.71
C ALA A 427 19.83 -3.54 20.52
N ILE A 428 20.65 -4.42 21.06
CA ILE A 428 20.23 -5.51 21.95
C ILE A 428 19.57 -4.96 23.21
N MET A 429 20.23 -4.03 23.93
CA MET A 429 19.67 -3.40 25.14
C MET A 429 18.32 -2.73 24.88
N ALA A 430 18.16 -2.06 23.73
CA ALA A 430 16.88 -1.44 23.35
C ALA A 430 15.78 -2.47 23.13
N ALA A 431 16.13 -3.59 22.51
CA ALA A 431 15.20 -4.71 22.27
C ALA A 431 14.81 -5.42 23.58
N GLU A 432 15.76 -5.64 24.50
CA GLU A 432 15.49 -6.18 25.86
C GLU A 432 14.58 -5.25 26.65
N LYS A 433 14.89 -3.95 26.69
CA LYS A 433 14.08 -2.95 27.40
C LYS A 433 12.63 -2.91 26.91
N LYS A 434 12.38 -3.21 25.64
CA LYS A 434 11.05 -3.30 25.05
C LYS A 434 10.40 -4.69 25.22
N GLY A 435 11.11 -5.66 25.80
CA GLY A 435 10.62 -7.04 26.01
C GLY A 435 10.60 -7.89 24.74
N PHE A 436 11.30 -7.48 23.68
CA PHE A 436 11.41 -8.25 22.44
C PHE A 436 12.49 -9.33 22.51
N LEU A 437 13.48 -9.14 23.37
CA LEU A 437 14.54 -10.10 23.69
C LEU A 437 14.63 -10.29 25.21
N LYS A 438 15.15 -11.42 25.61
CA LYS A 438 15.46 -11.75 27.00
C LYS A 438 16.85 -12.40 27.10
N LYS A 439 17.44 -12.38 28.27
CA LYS A 439 18.72 -13.03 28.56
C LYS A 439 18.68 -14.51 28.14
N GLY A 440 19.70 -14.93 27.39
CA GLY A 440 19.82 -16.27 26.83
C GLY A 440 19.25 -16.44 25.43
N ASP A 441 18.54 -15.47 24.88
CA ASP A 441 18.07 -15.52 23.50
C ASP A 441 19.25 -15.48 22.52
N LEU A 442 19.21 -16.34 21.51
CA LEU A 442 20.19 -16.34 20.42
C LEU A 442 19.71 -15.39 19.32
N THR A 443 20.59 -14.45 18.92
CA THR A 443 20.30 -13.45 17.89
C THR A 443 21.35 -13.46 16.78
N VAL A 444 20.93 -13.10 15.57
CA VAL A 444 21.82 -12.85 14.43
C VAL A 444 21.72 -11.36 14.08
N ILE A 445 22.81 -10.64 14.22
CA ILE A 445 22.90 -9.21 13.97
C ILE A 445 23.46 -8.98 12.57
N THR A 446 22.87 -8.06 11.79
CA THR A 446 23.42 -7.64 10.50
C THR A 446 23.41 -6.13 10.36
N SER A 447 24.48 -5.60 9.78
CA SER A 447 24.68 -4.15 9.59
C SER A 447 25.62 -3.85 8.44
N GLY A 448 25.76 -2.57 8.10
CA GLY A 448 26.82 -2.04 7.23
C GLY A 448 27.99 -1.49 8.05
N VAL A 449 29.22 -1.84 7.69
CA VAL A 449 30.47 -1.31 8.27
C VAL A 449 31.30 -0.75 7.11
N PRO A 450 31.88 0.48 7.23
CA PRO A 450 31.86 1.39 8.36
C PRO A 450 30.46 1.98 8.64
N ILE A 451 30.21 2.28 9.92
CA ILE A 451 28.96 2.86 10.37
C ILE A 451 28.73 4.24 9.70
N GLY A 452 27.46 4.56 9.44
CA GLY A 452 27.06 5.85 8.85
C GLY A 452 26.95 5.84 7.32
N CYS A 453 27.46 4.82 6.62
CA CYS A 453 27.29 4.65 5.18
C CYS A 453 25.99 3.90 4.86
N SER A 454 25.11 4.50 4.04
CA SER A 454 23.87 3.84 3.60
C SER A 454 24.15 2.86 2.46
N GLY A 455 23.46 1.69 2.49
CA GLY A 455 23.50 0.72 1.40
C GLY A 455 24.65 -0.30 1.41
N THR A 456 25.39 -0.39 2.50
CA THR A 456 26.58 -1.25 2.63
C THR A 456 26.38 -2.36 3.68
N THR A 457 25.30 -3.15 3.60
CA THR A 457 25.15 -4.31 4.51
C THR A 457 26.19 -5.36 4.15
N ASN A 458 27.21 -5.56 5.02
CA ASN A 458 28.39 -6.40 4.73
C ASN A 458 28.88 -7.19 5.95
N MET A 459 28.11 -7.23 7.05
CA MET A 459 28.53 -7.85 8.30
C MET A 459 27.40 -8.70 8.90
N ILE A 460 27.78 -9.84 9.47
CA ILE A 460 26.95 -10.72 10.28
C ILE A 460 27.65 -11.01 11.60
N LYS A 461 26.93 -10.96 12.70
CA LYS A 461 27.41 -11.34 14.05
C LYS A 461 26.36 -12.21 14.73
N VAL A 462 26.74 -13.33 15.29
CA VAL A 462 25.89 -14.14 16.17
C VAL A 462 26.19 -13.74 17.62
N GLN A 463 25.13 -13.53 18.40
CA GLN A 463 25.26 -13.11 19.80
C GLN A 463 24.14 -13.73 20.65
N ILE A 464 24.50 -14.20 21.85
CA ILE A 464 23.56 -14.53 22.91
C ILE A 464 23.32 -13.25 23.74
N VAL A 465 22.07 -12.96 24.03
CA VAL A 465 21.63 -11.81 24.81
C VAL A 465 21.96 -11.99 26.29
#